data_be5dd7b7e0b70eb114901eacbac64b4d
#
_entry.id   be5dd7b7e0b70eb114901eacbac64b4d
#
_cell.length_a   1.000
_cell.length_b   1.000
_cell.length_c   1.000
_cell.angle_alpha   90.00
_cell.angle_beta   90.00
_cell.angle_gamma   90.00
#
_symmetry.space_group_name_H-M   'P 1'
#
loop_
_entity.id
_entity.type
_entity.pdbx_description
1 polymer ?
#
loop_
_entity_poly.entity_id
_entity_poly.type
_entity_poly.pdbx_seq_one_letter_code
_entity_poly.pdbx_strand_id
1 'polypeptide(L)'
;RTMRVAQKLYEAGHITYMRTDAPSLSKESIQDARNYIGERVGEKYLTNAPRIYSSTENAQEAHEAIRPTNAYLTADDLMNHTEEEKRLYLLIWQQYIASQMPDAEYLSTSAKINIGEYTFSAKGREIVFDGYTKISQPSKSDDEDILPPLREGEELKLNEVHLDQKFTKPPARYSEAALVKELEKKGIGRPSTYANIISTIQDRGYVEIQNRRFFVKKIGHIVAERLIESFDDIMDYEFTANLENNLDSVARGELDWRNVLDDFYNAFQKDLVSASEENGMRGNKPTSTNIICPSCNKTNMVIRNASNGVFLGCS
;
A
#
# COMPACT_ATOMS: atom_id res chain seq x y z
N ARG A 1 -5.10 -1.30 -12.99
CA ARG A 1 -5.44 -0.11 -13.78
C ARG A 1 -4.28 0.88 -13.76
N THR A 2 -3.82 1.35 -12.60
CA THR A 2 -2.74 2.36 -12.45
C THR A 2 -1.46 1.96 -13.19
N MET A 3 -0.98 0.73 -13.04
CA MET A 3 0.23 0.25 -13.71
C MET A 3 0.15 0.31 -15.24
N ARG A 4 -1.04 0.08 -15.82
CA ARG A 4 -1.24 0.20 -17.27
C ARG A 4 -1.13 1.66 -17.76
N VAL A 5 -1.64 2.59 -16.96
CA VAL A 5 -1.54 4.04 -17.24
C VAL A 5 -0.10 4.51 -17.10
N ALA A 6 0.58 4.09 -16.03
CA ALA A 6 1.99 4.41 -15.83
C ALA A 6 2.88 3.87 -16.96
N GLN A 7 2.61 2.65 -17.44
CA GLN A 7 3.34 2.06 -18.56
C GLN A 7 3.19 2.89 -19.84
N LYS A 8 2.00 3.39 -20.14
CA LYS A 8 1.79 4.28 -21.32
C LYS A 8 2.57 5.58 -21.19
N LEU A 9 2.60 6.19 -19.99
CA LEU A 9 3.38 7.41 -19.75
C LEU A 9 4.88 7.15 -19.91
N TYR A 10 5.37 6.00 -19.46
CA TYR A 10 6.75 5.58 -19.64
C TYR A 10 7.08 5.34 -21.12
N GLU A 11 6.26 4.57 -21.84
CA GLU A 11 6.44 4.29 -23.26
C GLU A 11 6.39 5.56 -24.13
N ALA A 12 5.63 6.56 -23.68
CA ALA A 12 5.61 7.90 -24.30
C ALA A 12 6.82 8.77 -23.92
N GLY A 13 7.71 8.30 -23.04
CA GLY A 13 8.90 9.03 -22.60
C GLY A 13 8.64 10.15 -21.59
N HIS A 14 7.47 10.17 -20.94
CA HIS A 14 7.12 11.25 -20.01
C HIS A 14 7.53 11.00 -18.57
N ILE A 15 7.70 9.73 -18.18
CA ILE A 15 8.16 9.35 -16.83
C ILE A 15 9.27 8.30 -16.90
N THR A 16 10.02 8.15 -15.82
CA THR A 16 10.95 7.04 -15.63
C THR A 16 10.20 5.72 -15.44
N TYR A 17 10.92 4.61 -15.43
CA TYR A 17 10.31 3.29 -15.33
C TYR A 17 9.53 3.12 -14.03
N MET A 18 8.26 2.73 -14.14
CA MET A 18 7.32 2.70 -13.03
C MET A 18 7.45 1.49 -12.10
N ARG A 19 8.22 0.47 -12.48
CA ARG A 19 8.48 -0.70 -11.61
C ARG A 19 9.84 -0.52 -10.95
N THR A 20 9.85 0.20 -9.85
CA THR A 20 11.06 0.51 -9.09
C THR A 20 10.80 0.40 -7.60
N ASP A 21 11.83 0.09 -6.85
CA ASP A 21 11.92 0.08 -5.40
C ASP A 21 12.86 1.18 -4.87
N ALA A 22 13.45 1.97 -5.77
CA ALA A 22 14.37 3.03 -5.43
C ALA A 22 13.67 4.39 -5.29
N PRO A 23 13.82 5.12 -4.18
CA PRO A 23 13.40 6.50 -4.03
C PRO A 23 14.47 7.51 -4.48
N SER A 24 15.64 7.04 -4.93
CA SER A 24 16.78 7.86 -5.32
C SER A 24 16.52 8.61 -6.62
N LEU A 25 17.10 9.79 -6.74
CA LEU A 25 17.06 10.65 -7.93
C LEU A 25 18.48 10.88 -8.45
N SER A 26 18.66 10.96 -9.77
CA SER A 26 19.93 11.35 -10.35
C SER A 26 20.29 12.81 -10.00
N LYS A 27 21.58 13.13 -9.99
CA LYS A 27 22.03 14.52 -9.71
C LYS A 27 21.46 15.52 -10.71
N GLU A 28 21.35 15.13 -11.97
CA GLU A 28 20.78 15.95 -13.03
C GLU A 28 19.30 16.22 -12.79
N SER A 29 18.52 15.20 -12.46
CA SER A 29 17.09 15.36 -12.18
C SER A 29 16.85 16.21 -10.92
N ILE A 30 17.68 16.07 -9.88
CA ILE A 30 17.61 16.95 -8.70
C ILE A 30 17.85 18.40 -9.13
N GLN A 31 18.85 18.64 -9.97
CA GLN A 31 19.14 19.99 -10.43
C GLN A 31 18.00 20.56 -11.28
N ASP A 32 17.40 19.76 -12.17
CA ASP A 32 16.24 20.18 -12.98
C ASP A 32 15.04 20.58 -12.11
N ALA A 33 14.72 19.76 -11.09
CA ALA A 33 13.66 20.10 -10.14
C ALA A 33 13.96 21.43 -9.41
N ARG A 34 15.18 21.60 -8.95
CA ARG A 34 15.60 22.80 -8.23
C ARG A 34 15.59 24.05 -9.11
N ASN A 35 16.02 23.95 -10.37
CA ASN A 35 15.92 25.03 -11.34
C ASN A 35 14.45 25.44 -11.55
N TYR A 36 13.58 24.46 -11.78
CA TYR A 36 12.15 24.70 -11.92
C TYR A 36 11.58 25.40 -10.68
N ILE A 37 11.91 24.95 -9.46
CA ILE A 37 11.44 25.54 -8.21
C ILE A 37 11.90 27.00 -8.12
N GLY A 38 13.17 27.28 -8.35
CA GLY A 38 13.71 28.64 -8.29
C GLY A 38 13.04 29.58 -9.29
N GLU A 39 12.86 29.15 -10.52
CA GLU A 39 12.34 29.98 -11.62
C GLU A 39 10.81 30.16 -11.59
N ARG A 40 10.07 29.12 -11.21
CA ARG A 40 8.60 29.08 -11.36
C ARG A 40 7.84 29.16 -10.04
N VAL A 41 8.42 28.68 -8.95
CA VAL A 41 7.77 28.69 -7.62
C VAL A 41 8.33 29.81 -6.75
N GLY A 42 9.64 30.05 -6.83
CA GLY A 42 10.35 31.11 -6.15
C GLY A 42 11.47 30.61 -5.23
N GLU A 43 12.49 31.43 -5.03
CA GLU A 43 13.70 31.06 -4.28
C GLU A 43 13.43 30.66 -2.83
N LYS A 44 12.43 31.22 -2.17
CA LYS A 44 12.04 30.85 -0.81
C LYS A 44 11.58 29.39 -0.66
N TYR A 45 11.26 28.72 -1.79
CA TYR A 45 10.89 27.30 -1.84
C TYR A 45 12.07 26.39 -2.21
N LEU A 46 13.29 26.91 -2.24
CA LEU A 46 14.51 26.13 -2.39
C LEU A 46 15.10 25.83 -1.01
N THR A 47 15.43 24.57 -0.78
CA THR A 47 16.25 24.17 0.38
C THR A 47 17.70 24.59 0.16
N ASN A 48 18.45 24.88 1.24
CA ASN A 48 19.87 25.28 1.16
C ASN A 48 20.73 24.20 0.48
N ALA A 49 20.38 22.93 0.65
CA ALA A 49 21.04 21.79 0.01
C ALA A 49 19.99 20.89 -0.66
N PRO A 50 20.37 20.14 -1.73
CA PRO A 50 19.50 19.16 -2.32
C PRO A 50 19.04 18.12 -1.31
N ARG A 51 17.78 17.69 -1.37
CA ARG A 51 17.29 16.56 -0.60
C ARG A 51 17.67 15.28 -1.32
N ILE A 52 18.38 14.40 -0.62
CA ILE A 52 18.83 13.11 -1.14
C ILE A 52 18.06 12.00 -0.44
N TYR A 53 17.48 11.12 -1.22
CA TYR A 53 16.79 9.93 -0.76
C TYR A 53 17.65 8.72 -1.10
N SER A 54 18.02 7.95 -0.09
CA SER A 54 18.80 6.71 -0.28
C SER A 54 17.88 5.55 -0.55
N SER A 55 18.27 4.69 -1.48
CA SER A 55 17.64 3.39 -1.67
C SER A 55 17.96 2.46 -0.49
N THR A 56 17.10 1.47 -0.25
CA THR A 56 17.40 0.38 0.68
C THR A 56 18.55 -0.48 0.16
N GLU A 57 19.25 -1.20 1.04
CA GLU A 57 20.39 -2.06 0.67
C GLU A 57 20.04 -3.10 -0.41
N ASN A 58 18.77 -3.48 -0.50
CA ASN A 58 18.28 -4.48 -1.47
C ASN A 58 17.71 -3.87 -2.75
N ALA A 59 17.71 -2.55 -2.91
CA ALA A 59 17.28 -1.93 -4.15
C ALA A 59 18.29 -2.19 -5.26
N GLN A 60 17.82 -2.50 -6.47
CA GLN A 60 18.70 -2.71 -7.62
C GLN A 60 19.42 -1.39 -7.96
N GLU A 61 20.74 -1.44 -8.12
CA GLU A 61 21.60 -0.25 -8.33
C GLU A 61 21.19 0.62 -9.53
N ALA A 62 20.57 0.03 -10.56
CA ALA A 62 20.11 0.74 -11.76
C ALA A 62 18.75 1.41 -11.63
N HIS A 63 18.04 1.22 -10.50
CA HIS A 63 16.71 1.79 -10.31
C HIS A 63 16.78 3.22 -9.80
N GLU A 64 15.90 4.08 -10.30
CA GLU A 64 15.63 5.42 -9.78
C GLU A 64 14.13 5.58 -9.46
N ALA A 65 13.78 6.65 -8.76
CA ALA A 65 12.40 6.96 -8.42
C ALA A 65 11.54 7.23 -9.67
N ILE A 66 10.24 7.00 -9.54
CA ILE A 66 9.27 7.39 -10.58
C ILE A 66 9.19 8.92 -10.59
N ARG A 67 9.60 9.53 -11.69
CA ARG A 67 9.61 10.97 -11.88
C ARG A 67 9.29 11.36 -13.33
N PRO A 68 8.88 12.59 -13.60
CA PRO A 68 8.84 13.10 -14.97
C PRO A 68 10.26 13.14 -15.57
N THR A 69 10.36 12.97 -16.86
CA THR A 69 11.64 13.10 -17.61
C THR A 69 12.05 14.55 -17.79
N ASN A 70 11.10 15.49 -17.67
CA ASN A 70 11.30 16.92 -17.78
C ASN A 70 10.48 17.65 -16.71
N ALA A 71 11.15 18.39 -15.83
CA ALA A 71 10.51 19.18 -14.75
C ALA A 71 9.57 20.25 -15.27
N TYR A 72 9.83 20.79 -16.46
CA TYR A 72 9.06 21.89 -17.07
C TYR A 72 7.84 21.42 -17.86
N LEU A 73 7.71 20.13 -18.13
CA LEU A 73 6.52 19.57 -18.79
C LEU A 73 5.42 19.38 -17.74
N THR A 74 4.32 20.11 -17.88
CA THR A 74 3.18 19.99 -16.97
C THR A 74 2.12 19.04 -17.53
N ALA A 75 1.14 18.65 -16.69
CA ALA A 75 0.05 17.77 -17.14
C ALA A 75 -0.81 18.41 -18.25
N ASP A 76 -0.90 19.75 -18.28
CA ASP A 76 -1.65 20.48 -19.28
C ASP A 76 -0.98 20.44 -20.65
N ASP A 77 0.34 20.25 -20.70
CA ASP A 77 1.11 20.14 -21.94
C ASP A 77 0.93 18.78 -22.63
N LEU A 78 0.36 17.80 -21.94
CA LEU A 78 0.11 16.45 -22.47
C LEU A 78 -1.15 16.39 -23.36
N MET A 79 -1.12 17.09 -24.50
CA MET A 79 -2.31 17.33 -25.36
C MET A 79 -2.96 16.05 -25.89
N ASN A 80 -2.19 14.98 -26.16
CA ASN A 80 -2.67 13.73 -26.77
C ASN A 80 -2.90 12.60 -25.76
N HIS A 81 -2.99 12.93 -24.47
CA HIS A 81 -3.19 11.98 -23.40
C HIS A 81 -4.58 12.04 -22.80
N THR A 82 -5.05 10.89 -22.29
CA THR A 82 -6.34 10.81 -21.59
C THR A 82 -6.27 11.54 -20.24
N GLU A 83 -7.42 11.96 -19.73
CA GLU A 83 -7.52 12.59 -18.41
C GLU A 83 -6.95 11.71 -17.27
N GLU A 84 -7.02 10.39 -17.42
CA GLU A 84 -6.46 9.45 -16.46
C GLU A 84 -4.91 9.47 -16.48
N GLU A 85 -4.32 9.55 -17.67
CA GLU A 85 -2.88 9.67 -17.87
C GLU A 85 -2.37 11.01 -17.34
N LYS A 86 -3.08 12.12 -17.64
CA LYS A 86 -2.76 13.46 -17.10
C LYS A 86 -2.82 13.52 -15.60
N ARG A 87 -3.85 12.92 -14.98
CA ARG A 87 -3.97 12.88 -13.51
C ARG A 87 -2.83 12.09 -12.85
N LEU A 88 -2.45 10.95 -13.41
CA LEU A 88 -1.33 10.18 -12.88
C LEU A 88 -0.01 10.93 -13.06
N TYR A 89 0.19 11.53 -14.23
CA TYR A 89 1.36 12.35 -14.51
C TYR A 89 1.47 13.52 -13.53
N LEU A 90 0.37 14.26 -13.32
CA LEU A 90 0.31 15.37 -12.38
C LEU A 90 0.73 14.92 -10.96
N LEU A 91 0.22 13.79 -10.50
CA LEU A 91 0.58 13.25 -9.19
C LEU A 91 2.08 12.94 -9.09
N ILE A 92 2.66 12.32 -10.11
CA ILE A 92 4.09 12.00 -10.18
C ILE A 92 4.92 13.29 -10.22
N TRP A 93 4.52 14.24 -11.04
CA TRP A 93 5.18 15.52 -11.18
C TRP A 93 5.15 16.33 -9.87
N GLN A 94 3.98 16.41 -9.23
CA GLN A 94 3.83 17.09 -7.94
C GLN A 94 4.72 16.47 -6.87
N GLN A 95 4.75 15.14 -6.77
CA GLN A 95 5.58 14.44 -5.79
C GLN A 95 7.07 14.68 -6.04
N TYR A 96 7.50 14.67 -7.30
CA TYR A 96 8.87 14.94 -7.68
C TYR A 96 9.31 16.37 -7.32
N ILE A 97 8.56 17.39 -7.74
CA ILE A 97 8.89 18.78 -7.41
C ILE A 97 8.84 19.01 -5.89
N ALA A 98 7.77 18.56 -5.22
CA ALA A 98 7.62 18.68 -3.78
C ALA A 98 8.76 18.01 -3.00
N SER A 99 9.34 16.91 -3.53
CA SER A 99 10.45 16.21 -2.88
C SER A 99 11.70 17.09 -2.69
N GLN A 100 11.89 18.10 -3.50
CA GLN A 100 13.03 19.02 -3.45
C GLN A 100 12.70 20.37 -2.77
N MET A 101 11.47 20.54 -2.26
CA MET A 101 11.00 21.75 -1.59
C MET A 101 11.18 21.66 -0.06
N PRO A 102 11.24 22.79 0.66
CA PRO A 102 11.25 22.79 2.12
C PRO A 102 9.94 22.30 2.72
N ASP A 103 9.98 21.91 3.97
CA ASP A 103 8.80 21.48 4.73
C ASP A 103 7.81 22.64 4.89
N ALA A 104 6.54 22.32 5.04
CA ALA A 104 5.54 23.27 5.47
C ALA A 104 5.68 23.54 6.98
N GLU A 105 5.50 24.80 7.37
CA GLU A 105 5.55 25.22 8.76
C GLU A 105 4.15 25.56 9.25
N TYR A 106 3.80 25.05 10.41
CA TYR A 106 2.50 25.23 11.02
C TYR A 106 2.64 25.83 12.43
N LEU A 107 1.78 26.78 12.75
CA LEU A 107 1.53 27.22 14.12
C LEU A 107 0.41 26.36 14.69
N SER A 108 0.73 25.51 15.67
CA SER A 108 -0.25 24.65 16.34
C SER A 108 -0.68 25.29 17.65
N THR A 109 -1.97 25.53 17.79
CA THR A 109 -2.60 26.03 19.01
C THR A 109 -3.32 24.91 19.74
N SER A 110 -3.05 24.74 21.02
CA SER A 110 -3.77 23.79 21.88
C SER A 110 -4.33 24.52 23.08
N ALA A 111 -5.66 24.54 23.21
CA ALA A 111 -6.38 25.18 24.32
C ALA A 111 -6.93 24.10 25.26
N LYS A 112 -6.77 24.31 26.57
CA LYS A 112 -7.44 23.56 27.62
C LYS A 112 -8.45 24.47 28.29
N ILE A 113 -9.71 24.07 28.32
CA ILE A 113 -10.83 24.84 28.84
C ILE A 113 -11.40 24.09 30.04
N ASN A 114 -11.37 24.68 31.22
CA ASN A 114 -11.88 24.08 32.44
C ASN A 114 -13.31 24.58 32.70
N ILE A 115 -14.22 23.66 32.92
CA ILE A 115 -15.61 23.94 33.25
C ILE A 115 -16.01 23.07 34.47
N GLY A 116 -15.98 23.63 35.66
CA GLY A 116 -16.13 22.89 36.88
C GLY A 116 -15.05 21.81 37.06
N GLU A 117 -15.47 20.55 37.15
CA GLU A 117 -14.54 19.41 37.28
C GLU A 117 -14.07 18.82 35.93
N TYR A 118 -14.56 19.36 34.80
CA TYR A 118 -14.25 18.83 33.47
C TYR A 118 -13.25 19.70 32.73
N THR A 119 -12.39 19.05 31.97
CA THR A 119 -11.44 19.73 31.08
C THR A 119 -11.75 19.35 29.62
N PHE A 120 -12.04 20.36 28.84
CA PHE A 120 -12.17 20.23 27.39
C PHE A 120 -10.85 20.60 26.72
N SER A 121 -10.56 20.00 25.57
CA SER A 121 -9.40 20.34 24.77
C SER A 121 -9.83 20.69 23.35
N ALA A 122 -9.29 21.79 22.83
CA ALA A 122 -9.41 22.17 21.44
C ALA A 122 -8.00 22.28 20.83
N LYS A 123 -7.87 21.85 19.57
CA LYS A 123 -6.63 21.94 18.81
C LYS A 123 -6.93 22.60 17.48
N GLY A 124 -6.04 23.43 17.04
CA GLY A 124 -6.07 24.02 15.69
C GLY A 124 -4.68 24.24 15.17
N ARG A 125 -4.56 24.41 13.87
CA ARG A 125 -3.27 24.76 13.23
C ARG A 125 -3.48 25.75 12.09
N GLU A 126 -2.54 26.63 11.95
CA GLU A 126 -2.48 27.62 10.88
C GLU A 126 -1.19 27.43 10.09
N ILE A 127 -1.26 27.55 8.76
CA ILE A 127 -0.08 27.46 7.90
C ILE A 127 0.67 28.80 7.99
N VAL A 128 1.90 28.75 8.50
CA VAL A 128 2.82 29.90 8.53
C VAL A 128 3.62 29.98 7.23
N PHE A 129 4.06 28.83 6.75
CA PHE A 129 4.75 28.68 5.47
C PHE A 129 4.28 27.41 4.78
N ASP A 130 3.81 27.56 3.55
CA ASP A 130 3.20 26.45 2.82
C ASP A 130 4.22 25.41 2.30
N GLY A 131 5.50 25.75 2.13
CA GLY A 131 6.54 24.83 1.73
C GLY A 131 6.13 23.94 0.55
N TYR A 132 6.38 22.63 0.65
CA TYR A 132 6.04 21.67 -0.39
C TYR A 132 4.53 21.57 -0.67
N THR A 133 3.66 21.96 0.27
CA THR A 133 2.21 21.91 0.09
C THR A 133 1.70 22.91 -0.95
N LYS A 134 2.55 23.86 -1.36
CA LYS A 134 2.30 24.76 -2.48
C LYS A 134 2.03 23.99 -3.79
N ILE A 135 2.74 22.88 -3.97
CA ILE A 135 2.66 22.03 -5.16
C ILE A 135 1.82 20.79 -4.89
N SER A 136 2.06 20.10 -3.79
CA SER A 136 1.40 18.85 -3.41
C SER A 136 0.53 19.09 -2.19
N GLN A 137 -0.72 19.47 -2.41
CA GLN A 137 -1.67 19.71 -1.31
C GLN A 137 -2.02 18.38 -0.64
N PRO A 138 -1.76 18.22 0.66
CA PRO A 138 -2.27 17.08 1.41
C PRO A 138 -3.80 17.10 1.39
N SER A 139 -4.41 15.92 1.48
CA SER A 139 -5.86 15.84 1.73
C SER A 139 -6.16 16.56 3.06
N LYS A 140 -7.21 17.39 3.06
CA LYS A 140 -7.67 18.09 4.29
C LYS A 140 -7.78 17.09 5.44
N SER A 141 -7.12 17.39 6.55
CA SER A 141 -7.26 16.65 7.81
C SER A 141 -8.28 17.37 8.70
N ASP A 142 -8.95 16.62 9.57
CA ASP A 142 -9.90 17.18 10.55
C ASP A 142 -9.24 18.15 11.56
N ASP A 143 -7.89 18.24 11.53
CA ASP A 143 -7.09 19.14 12.40
C ASP A 143 -6.80 20.53 11.76
N GLU A 144 -7.46 20.88 10.67
CA GLU A 144 -7.28 22.18 10.00
C GLU A 144 -8.19 23.30 10.56
N ASP A 145 -8.82 23.08 11.69
CA ASP A 145 -9.58 24.13 12.36
C ASP A 145 -8.63 25.20 12.88
N ILE A 146 -8.89 26.45 12.49
CA ILE A 146 -8.17 27.61 13.02
C ILE A 146 -8.89 28.05 14.28
N LEU A 147 -8.22 27.97 15.42
CA LEU A 147 -8.77 28.51 16.66
C LEU A 147 -8.66 30.04 16.66
N PRO A 148 -9.66 30.75 17.24
CA PRO A 148 -9.54 32.19 17.44
C PRO A 148 -8.37 32.50 18.38
N PRO A 149 -7.85 33.73 18.37
CA PRO A 149 -6.84 34.14 19.34
C PRO A 149 -7.38 33.99 20.76
N LEU A 150 -6.75 33.14 21.56
CA LEU A 150 -7.11 32.85 22.94
C LEU A 150 -6.04 33.38 23.89
N ARG A 151 -6.44 33.84 25.08
CA ARG A 151 -5.50 34.27 26.14
C ARG A 151 -5.65 33.32 27.34
N GLU A 152 -4.55 33.11 28.04
CA GLU A 152 -4.58 32.34 29.29
C GLU A 152 -5.43 33.09 30.34
N GLY A 153 -6.35 32.36 30.98
CA GLY A 153 -7.28 32.94 31.96
C GLY A 153 -8.49 33.65 31.34
N GLU A 154 -8.67 33.63 30.02
CA GLU A 154 -9.84 34.20 29.36
C GLU A 154 -11.11 33.42 29.72
N GLU A 155 -12.16 34.14 30.11
CA GLU A 155 -13.47 33.53 30.36
C GLU A 155 -14.22 33.31 29.05
N LEU A 156 -14.61 32.05 28.80
CA LEU A 156 -15.36 31.65 27.62
C LEU A 156 -16.81 31.36 28.00
N LYS A 157 -17.74 31.79 27.15
CA LYS A 157 -19.16 31.52 27.33
C LYS A 157 -19.50 30.14 26.73
N LEU A 158 -19.98 29.22 27.55
CA LEU A 158 -20.52 27.95 27.07
C LEU A 158 -21.87 28.20 26.37
N ASN A 159 -21.95 27.83 25.09
CA ASN A 159 -23.19 27.94 24.31
C ASN A 159 -23.98 26.64 24.34
N GLU A 160 -23.34 25.53 24.04
CA GLU A 160 -24.00 24.22 23.91
C GLU A 160 -23.00 23.10 24.19
N VAL A 161 -23.49 21.95 24.68
CA VAL A 161 -22.72 20.72 24.87
C VAL A 161 -23.34 19.62 24.02
N HIS A 162 -22.57 19.07 23.09
CA HIS A 162 -22.95 17.90 22.31
C HIS A 162 -22.37 16.64 22.93
N LEU A 163 -23.19 15.65 23.19
CA LEU A 163 -22.77 14.36 23.76
C LEU A 163 -22.85 13.30 22.70
N ASP A 164 -21.66 12.83 22.26
CA ASP A 164 -21.53 11.76 21.29
C ASP A 164 -20.89 10.53 21.93
N GLN A 165 -21.58 9.41 21.90
CA GLN A 165 -20.98 8.13 22.25
C GLN A 165 -20.11 7.64 21.10
N LYS A 166 -18.82 7.44 21.37
CA LYS A 166 -17.86 6.91 20.39
C LYS A 166 -17.30 5.57 20.85
N PHE A 167 -17.06 4.70 19.89
CA PHE A 167 -16.46 3.38 20.12
C PHE A 167 -15.11 3.30 19.43
N THR A 168 -14.18 2.54 20.01
CA THR A 168 -12.96 2.18 19.36
C THR A 168 -13.25 1.34 18.10
N LYS A 169 -12.52 1.57 17.03
CA LYS A 169 -12.66 0.83 15.78
C LYS A 169 -11.50 -0.16 15.63
N PRO A 170 -11.73 -1.34 15.05
CA PRO A 170 -10.64 -2.24 14.72
C PRO A 170 -9.71 -1.60 13.66
N PRO A 171 -8.48 -2.13 13.49
CA PRO A 171 -7.62 -1.70 12.39
C PRO A 171 -8.36 -1.76 11.05
N ALA A 172 -8.11 -0.79 10.19
CA ALA A 172 -8.76 -0.75 8.89
C ALA A 172 -8.27 -1.90 8.02
N ARG A 173 -9.17 -2.50 7.21
CA ARG A 173 -8.80 -3.49 6.19
C ARG A 173 -7.84 -2.87 5.17
N TYR A 174 -7.00 -3.69 4.56
CA TYR A 174 -6.05 -3.22 3.56
C TYR A 174 -6.75 -2.62 2.33
N SER A 175 -6.24 -1.50 1.87
CA SER A 175 -6.44 -1.04 0.49
C SER A 175 -5.40 -1.70 -0.41
N GLU A 176 -5.53 -1.59 -1.75
CA GLU A 176 -4.49 -2.07 -2.67
C GLU A 176 -3.11 -1.49 -2.33
N ALA A 177 -3.02 -0.18 -2.12
CA ALA A 177 -1.76 0.47 -1.76
C ALA A 177 -1.22 0.01 -0.39
N ALA A 178 -2.09 -0.15 0.62
CA ALA A 178 -1.68 -0.61 1.93
C ALA A 178 -1.19 -2.07 1.91
N LEU A 179 -1.81 -2.92 1.07
CA LEU A 179 -1.37 -4.30 0.90
C LEU A 179 0.00 -4.37 0.20
N VAL A 180 0.22 -3.58 -0.86
CA VAL A 180 1.54 -3.50 -1.51
C VAL A 180 2.60 -3.05 -0.51
N LYS A 181 2.33 -2.02 0.28
CA LYS A 181 3.26 -1.54 1.33
C LYS A 181 3.57 -2.61 2.39
N GLU A 182 2.59 -3.43 2.76
CA GLU A 182 2.79 -4.52 3.71
C GLU A 182 3.61 -5.66 3.10
N LEU A 183 3.38 -6.01 1.82
CA LEU A 183 4.19 -6.98 1.09
C LEU A 183 5.65 -6.53 1.00
N GLU A 184 5.87 -5.28 0.62
CA GLU A 184 7.19 -4.65 0.57
C GLU A 184 7.90 -4.70 1.94
N LYS A 185 7.21 -4.28 2.99
CA LYS A 185 7.72 -4.32 4.37
C LYS A 185 8.14 -5.72 4.81
N LYS A 186 7.42 -6.75 4.36
CA LYS A 186 7.71 -8.15 4.66
C LYS A 186 8.71 -8.79 3.69
N GLY A 187 9.19 -8.07 2.68
CA GLY A 187 10.09 -8.62 1.65
C GLY A 187 9.42 -9.60 0.68
N ILE A 188 8.09 -9.63 0.65
CA ILE A 188 7.30 -10.55 -0.19
C ILE A 188 7.04 -9.92 -1.55
N GLY A 189 7.58 -10.49 -2.60
CA GLY A 189 7.47 -9.98 -3.96
C GLY A 189 8.44 -8.82 -4.25
N ARG A 190 8.35 -8.31 -5.47
CA ARG A 190 9.19 -7.23 -6.01
C ARG A 190 8.30 -6.26 -6.81
N PRO A 191 8.78 -5.08 -7.20
CA PRO A 191 8.01 -4.12 -8.01
C PRO A 191 7.39 -4.73 -9.27
N SER A 192 8.03 -5.75 -9.83
CA SER A 192 7.53 -6.49 -11.01
C SER A 192 6.32 -7.38 -10.71
N THR A 193 6.15 -7.86 -9.47
CA THR A 193 5.15 -8.88 -9.10
C THR A 193 3.96 -8.34 -8.31
N TYR A 194 4.06 -7.21 -7.61
CA TYR A 194 2.98 -6.68 -6.77
C TYR A 194 1.64 -6.54 -7.49
N ALA A 195 1.64 -5.98 -8.70
CA ALA A 195 0.41 -5.80 -9.46
C ALA A 195 -0.25 -7.14 -9.81
N ASN A 196 0.56 -8.16 -10.15
CA ASN A 196 0.07 -9.50 -10.47
C ASN A 196 -0.47 -10.22 -9.22
N ILE A 197 0.19 -10.10 -8.06
CA ILE A 197 -0.30 -10.63 -6.79
C ILE A 197 -1.69 -10.07 -6.50
N ILE A 198 -1.84 -8.75 -6.55
CA ILE A 198 -3.12 -8.05 -6.30
C ILE A 198 -4.20 -8.48 -7.29
N SER A 199 -3.90 -8.60 -8.59
CA SER A 199 -4.90 -9.03 -9.58
C SER A 199 -5.26 -10.51 -9.40
N THR A 200 -4.29 -11.38 -9.15
CA THR A 200 -4.52 -12.82 -9.01
C THR A 200 -5.49 -13.16 -7.89
N ILE A 201 -5.36 -12.54 -6.72
CA ILE A 201 -6.27 -12.81 -5.59
C ILE A 201 -7.71 -12.32 -5.87
N GLN A 202 -7.87 -11.28 -6.71
CA GLN A 202 -9.17 -10.78 -7.15
C GLN A 202 -9.76 -11.65 -8.26
N ASP A 203 -8.97 -11.95 -9.29
CA ASP A 203 -9.41 -12.71 -10.47
C ASP A 203 -9.82 -14.15 -10.10
N ARG A 204 -9.15 -14.73 -9.12
CA ARG A 204 -9.51 -16.03 -8.53
C ARG A 204 -10.70 -15.97 -7.55
N GLY A 205 -11.20 -14.77 -7.28
CA GLY A 205 -12.33 -14.56 -6.38
C GLY A 205 -12.04 -14.86 -4.91
N TYR A 206 -10.77 -14.86 -4.49
CA TYR A 206 -10.39 -15.07 -3.09
C TYR A 206 -10.74 -13.86 -2.22
N VAL A 207 -10.71 -12.68 -2.83
CA VAL A 207 -11.08 -11.41 -2.21
C VAL A 207 -12.02 -10.62 -3.12
N GLU A 208 -12.74 -9.67 -2.52
CA GLU A 208 -13.46 -8.64 -3.26
C GLU A 208 -13.10 -7.26 -2.70
N ILE A 209 -13.29 -6.23 -3.51
CA ILE A 209 -13.06 -4.85 -3.10
C ILE A 209 -14.39 -4.16 -2.84
N GLN A 210 -14.59 -3.71 -1.59
CA GLN A 210 -15.70 -2.86 -1.18
C GLN A 210 -15.14 -1.57 -0.59
N ASN A 211 -15.63 -0.41 -1.01
CA ASN A 211 -15.16 0.89 -0.54
C ASN A 211 -13.62 1.04 -0.54
N ARG A 212 -12.96 0.57 -1.61
CA ARG A 212 -11.49 0.56 -1.78
C ARG A 212 -10.73 -0.28 -0.74
N ARG A 213 -11.39 -1.26 -0.09
CA ARG A 213 -10.79 -2.17 0.90
C ARG A 213 -11.02 -3.61 0.50
N PHE A 214 -10.05 -4.47 0.78
CA PHE A 214 -10.16 -5.90 0.55
C PHE A 214 -11.01 -6.57 1.61
N PHE A 215 -11.91 -7.43 1.14
CA PHE A 215 -12.69 -8.36 1.96
C PHE A 215 -12.41 -9.77 1.49
N VAL A 216 -11.90 -10.61 2.39
CA VAL A 216 -11.66 -12.02 2.09
C VAL A 216 -13.00 -12.74 1.94
N LYS A 217 -13.17 -13.48 0.84
CA LYS A 217 -14.34 -14.31 0.60
C LYS A 217 -14.16 -15.69 1.21
N LYS A 218 -15.26 -16.41 1.37
CA LYS A 218 -15.23 -17.76 1.94
C LYS A 218 -14.27 -18.70 1.22
N ILE A 219 -14.22 -18.63 -0.11
CA ILE A 219 -13.28 -19.43 -0.91
C ILE A 219 -11.82 -19.06 -0.61
N GLY A 220 -11.53 -17.78 -0.36
CA GLY A 220 -10.20 -17.34 0.03
C GLY A 220 -9.75 -17.94 1.36
N HIS A 221 -10.63 -17.96 2.38
CA HIS A 221 -10.34 -18.62 3.65
C HIS A 221 -10.08 -20.13 3.47
N ILE A 222 -10.96 -20.80 2.75
CA ILE A 222 -10.82 -22.26 2.51
C ILE A 222 -9.50 -22.58 1.80
N VAL A 223 -9.13 -21.81 0.77
CA VAL A 223 -7.88 -22.04 0.05
C VAL A 223 -6.67 -21.79 0.95
N ALA A 224 -6.68 -20.69 1.72
CA ALA A 224 -5.59 -20.35 2.63
C ALA A 224 -5.43 -21.44 3.72
N GLU A 225 -6.51 -21.87 4.36
CA GLU A 225 -6.49 -22.94 5.38
C GLU A 225 -5.93 -24.24 4.81
N ARG A 226 -6.36 -24.66 3.61
CA ARG A 226 -5.87 -25.88 2.97
C ARG A 226 -4.40 -25.81 2.58
N LEU A 227 -3.94 -24.65 2.13
CA LEU A 227 -2.53 -24.45 1.81
C LEU A 227 -1.66 -24.46 3.07
N ILE A 228 -2.10 -23.83 4.16
CA ILE A 228 -1.41 -23.85 5.45
C ILE A 228 -1.33 -25.28 6.00
N GLU A 229 -2.41 -26.05 5.93
CA GLU A 229 -2.42 -27.44 6.40
C GLU A 229 -1.45 -28.37 5.64
N SER A 230 -1.18 -28.10 4.36
CA SER A 230 -0.42 -29.00 3.49
C SER A 230 0.95 -28.50 3.07
N PHE A 231 1.21 -27.21 3.23
CA PHE A 231 2.41 -26.50 2.78
C PHE A 231 2.73 -25.34 3.74
N ASP A 232 2.80 -25.63 5.05
CA ASP A 232 2.97 -24.63 6.09
C ASP A 232 4.26 -23.82 5.92
N ASP A 233 5.38 -24.46 5.60
CA ASP A 233 6.65 -23.79 5.34
C ASP A 233 6.53 -22.79 4.17
N ILE A 234 5.89 -23.17 3.06
CA ILE A 234 5.72 -22.29 1.87
C ILE A 234 4.75 -21.14 2.16
N MET A 235 3.80 -21.38 3.07
CA MET A 235 2.81 -20.37 3.47
C MET A 235 3.34 -19.40 4.53
N ASP A 236 4.52 -19.66 5.08
CA ASP A 236 5.20 -18.72 5.97
C ASP A 236 5.67 -17.46 5.21
N TYR A 237 5.50 -16.30 5.84
CA TYR A 237 5.91 -15.03 5.23
C TYR A 237 7.43 -14.95 5.04
N GLU A 238 8.19 -15.51 5.99
CA GLU A 238 9.66 -15.49 5.95
C GLU A 238 10.20 -16.39 4.84
N PHE A 239 9.51 -17.49 4.53
CA PHE A 239 9.89 -18.37 3.44
C PHE A 239 9.98 -17.62 2.10
N THR A 240 8.90 -16.92 1.73
CA THR A 240 8.88 -16.15 0.47
C THR A 240 9.92 -15.02 0.49
N ALA A 241 10.06 -14.31 1.60
CA ALA A 241 11.06 -13.26 1.74
C ALA A 241 12.50 -13.80 1.59
N ASN A 242 12.80 -14.94 2.21
CA ASN A 242 14.11 -15.58 2.10
C ASN A 242 14.38 -16.09 0.68
N LEU A 243 13.38 -16.65 0.00
CA LEU A 243 13.53 -17.08 -1.40
C LEU A 243 13.84 -15.89 -2.32
N GLU A 244 13.15 -14.76 -2.15
CA GLU A 244 13.42 -13.52 -2.89
C GLU A 244 14.85 -13.00 -2.62
N ASN A 245 15.30 -13.02 -1.35
CA ASN A 245 16.66 -12.63 -0.99
C ASN A 245 17.72 -13.57 -1.58
N ASN A 246 17.46 -14.88 -1.60
CA ASN A 246 18.34 -15.86 -2.24
C ASN A 246 18.45 -15.62 -3.75
N LEU A 247 17.34 -15.26 -4.41
CA LEU A 247 17.34 -14.91 -5.83
C LEU A 247 18.15 -13.63 -6.09
N ASP A 248 18.08 -12.64 -5.21
CA ASP A 248 18.91 -11.43 -5.29
C ASP A 248 20.40 -11.79 -5.10
N SER A 249 20.73 -12.70 -4.18
CA SER A 249 22.11 -13.19 -3.99
C SER A 249 22.62 -13.99 -5.20
N VAL A 250 21.76 -14.76 -5.87
CA VAL A 250 22.09 -15.41 -7.15
C VAL A 250 22.39 -14.35 -8.22
N ALA A 251 21.57 -13.29 -8.30
CA ALA A 251 21.78 -12.21 -9.25
C ALA A 251 23.13 -11.47 -9.04
N ARG A 252 23.59 -11.37 -7.78
CA ARG A 252 24.91 -10.82 -7.45
C ARG A 252 26.08 -11.81 -7.59
N GLY A 253 25.78 -13.07 -7.94
CA GLY A 253 26.79 -14.12 -8.07
C GLY A 253 27.32 -14.69 -6.74
N GLU A 254 26.61 -14.46 -5.64
CA GLU A 254 26.97 -14.92 -4.30
C GLU A 254 26.49 -16.36 -4.01
N LEU A 255 25.41 -16.79 -4.68
CA LEU A 255 24.82 -18.12 -4.56
C LEU A 255 24.70 -18.80 -5.93
N ASP A 256 24.85 -20.14 -5.95
CA ASP A 256 24.52 -20.95 -7.13
C ASP A 256 22.99 -21.17 -7.17
N TRP A 257 22.37 -20.84 -8.30
CA TRP A 257 20.93 -20.98 -8.49
C TRP A 257 20.43 -22.41 -8.38
N ARG A 258 21.30 -23.41 -8.69
CA ARG A 258 20.91 -24.83 -8.60
C ARG A 258 20.69 -25.24 -7.16
N ASN A 259 21.57 -24.80 -6.25
CA ASN A 259 21.42 -25.07 -4.83
C ASN A 259 20.11 -24.49 -4.27
N VAL A 260 19.79 -23.25 -4.66
CA VAL A 260 18.53 -22.62 -4.25
C VAL A 260 17.31 -23.40 -4.75
N LEU A 261 17.35 -23.87 -6.01
CA LEU A 261 16.25 -24.67 -6.56
C LEU A 261 16.18 -26.08 -5.95
N ASP A 262 17.32 -26.73 -5.70
CA ASP A 262 17.35 -28.06 -5.12
C ASP A 262 16.82 -28.07 -3.68
N ASP A 263 17.19 -27.09 -2.88
CA ASP A 263 16.70 -26.91 -1.52
C ASP A 263 15.16 -26.71 -1.53
N PHE A 264 14.68 -25.81 -2.36
CA PHE A 264 13.23 -25.59 -2.54
C PHE A 264 12.51 -26.88 -2.99
N TYR A 265 13.02 -27.51 -4.04
CA TYR A 265 12.38 -28.67 -4.66
C TYR A 265 12.29 -29.86 -3.70
N ASN A 266 13.35 -30.12 -2.95
CA ASN A 266 13.39 -31.22 -1.99
C ASN A 266 12.37 -31.05 -0.86
N ALA A 267 12.21 -29.85 -0.33
CA ALA A 267 11.18 -29.52 0.66
C ALA A 267 9.78 -29.66 0.06
N PHE A 268 9.55 -29.00 -1.08
CA PHE A 268 8.26 -29.01 -1.79
C PHE A 268 7.80 -30.42 -2.17
N GLN A 269 8.71 -31.32 -2.61
CA GLN A 269 8.37 -32.70 -2.97
C GLN A 269 7.84 -33.50 -1.79
N LYS A 270 8.39 -33.30 -0.60
CA LYS A 270 7.90 -33.97 0.63
C LYS A 270 6.46 -33.56 0.92
N ASP A 271 6.19 -32.24 0.89
CA ASP A 271 4.86 -31.71 1.14
C ASP A 271 3.87 -32.15 0.06
N LEU A 272 4.32 -32.18 -1.21
CA LEU A 272 3.49 -32.60 -2.34
C LEU A 272 3.09 -34.09 -2.23
N VAL A 273 4.01 -34.94 -1.81
CA VAL A 273 3.71 -36.36 -1.56
C VAL A 273 2.68 -36.50 -0.45
N SER A 274 2.91 -35.83 0.70
CA SER A 274 1.98 -35.84 1.84
C SER A 274 0.60 -35.27 1.45
N ALA A 275 0.56 -34.16 0.71
CA ALA A 275 -0.69 -33.54 0.24
C ALA A 275 -1.44 -34.40 -0.79
N SER A 276 -0.75 -35.36 -1.45
CA SER A 276 -1.33 -36.25 -2.46
C SER A 276 -1.88 -37.53 -1.88
N GLU A 277 -1.60 -37.87 -0.62
CA GLU A 277 -2.12 -39.05 0.08
C GLU A 277 -3.65 -38.95 0.28
N GLU A 278 -4.28 -40.10 0.58
CA GLU A 278 -5.74 -40.21 0.71
C GLU A 278 -6.31 -39.24 1.79
N ASN A 279 -5.55 -38.97 2.83
CA ASN A 279 -5.91 -38.02 3.89
C ASN A 279 -5.35 -36.59 3.69
N GLY A 280 -4.62 -36.34 2.60
CA GLY A 280 -4.01 -35.04 2.27
C GLY A 280 -5.00 -34.08 1.62
N MET A 281 -4.44 -33.06 0.93
CA MET A 281 -5.20 -31.97 0.31
C MET A 281 -6.27 -32.43 -0.69
N ARG A 282 -6.05 -33.58 -1.37
CA ARG A 282 -7.03 -34.23 -2.27
C ARG A 282 -8.15 -34.93 -1.55
N GLY A 283 -7.92 -35.35 -0.30
CA GLY A 283 -8.98 -35.86 0.56
C GLY A 283 -10.02 -34.76 0.75
N ASN A 284 -11.24 -34.99 0.22
CA ASN A 284 -12.40 -34.13 0.45
C ASN A 284 -12.73 -34.14 1.95
N LYS A 285 -11.93 -33.51 2.79
CA LYS A 285 -12.36 -33.18 4.16
C LYS A 285 -13.42 -32.08 4.05
N PRO A 286 -14.69 -32.43 4.20
CA PRO A 286 -15.76 -31.48 4.03
C PRO A 286 -15.73 -30.51 5.21
N THR A 287 -15.68 -29.21 4.93
CA THR A 287 -15.76 -28.19 5.98
C THR A 287 -17.18 -28.19 6.55
N SER A 288 -17.32 -28.54 7.84
CA SER A 288 -18.61 -28.55 8.52
C SER A 288 -19.17 -27.13 8.62
N THR A 289 -20.48 -27.02 8.43
CA THR A 289 -21.22 -25.77 8.64
C THR A 289 -22.14 -25.90 9.85
N ASN A 290 -22.67 -24.79 10.36
CA ASN A 290 -23.70 -24.79 11.40
C ASN A 290 -25.12 -24.98 10.84
N ILE A 291 -25.26 -25.35 9.56
CA ILE A 291 -26.56 -25.49 8.89
C ILE A 291 -26.96 -26.96 8.99
N ILE A 292 -28.06 -27.25 9.67
CA ILE A 292 -28.64 -28.61 9.73
C ILE A 292 -29.14 -29.01 8.33
N CYS A 293 -28.84 -30.23 7.88
CA CYS A 293 -29.27 -30.72 6.60
C CYS A 293 -30.81 -30.77 6.52
N PRO A 294 -31.45 -30.04 5.58
CA PRO A 294 -32.91 -29.99 5.49
C PRO A 294 -33.55 -31.32 5.03
N SER A 295 -32.76 -32.23 4.43
CA SER A 295 -33.25 -33.55 3.98
C SER A 295 -33.27 -34.57 5.10
N CYS A 296 -32.23 -34.64 5.93
CA CYS A 296 -32.14 -35.68 6.95
C CYS A 296 -32.41 -35.18 8.37
N ASN A 297 -32.31 -33.87 8.63
CA ASN A 297 -32.43 -33.20 9.93
C ASN A 297 -31.55 -33.79 11.07
N LYS A 298 -30.51 -34.58 10.70
CA LYS A 298 -29.67 -35.31 11.66
C LYS A 298 -28.24 -34.77 11.74
N THR A 299 -27.70 -34.28 10.65
CA THR A 299 -26.30 -33.86 10.56
C THR A 299 -26.20 -32.47 9.96
N ASN A 300 -25.08 -31.81 10.22
CA ASN A 300 -24.79 -30.52 9.61
C ASN A 300 -24.44 -30.69 8.13
N MET A 301 -24.76 -29.69 7.34
CA MET A 301 -24.27 -29.63 5.97
C MET A 301 -22.77 -29.33 5.95
N VAL A 302 -22.10 -29.87 4.97
CA VAL A 302 -20.66 -29.68 4.75
C VAL A 302 -20.41 -29.05 3.40
N ILE A 303 -19.39 -28.21 3.33
CA ILE A 303 -18.95 -27.61 2.08
C ILE A 303 -18.08 -28.63 1.35
N ARG A 304 -18.47 -28.94 0.11
CA ARG A 304 -17.74 -29.82 -0.79
C ARG A 304 -17.35 -29.09 -2.06
N ASN A 305 -16.23 -29.49 -2.65
CA ASN A 305 -15.76 -29.00 -3.93
C ASN A 305 -16.14 -29.95 -5.06
N ALA A 306 -16.58 -29.39 -6.18
CA ALA A 306 -16.77 -30.09 -7.44
C ALA A 306 -16.12 -29.28 -8.58
N SER A 307 -16.01 -29.90 -9.76
CA SER A 307 -15.45 -29.26 -10.97
C SER A 307 -16.13 -27.94 -11.33
N ASN A 308 -17.41 -27.79 -10.97
CA ASN A 308 -18.22 -26.61 -11.29
C ASN A 308 -18.35 -25.61 -10.12
N GLY A 309 -17.58 -25.80 -9.05
CA GLY A 309 -17.58 -24.89 -7.90
C GLY A 309 -17.83 -25.58 -6.56
N VAL A 310 -18.16 -24.78 -5.57
CA VAL A 310 -18.40 -25.20 -4.18
C VAL A 310 -19.89 -25.39 -3.95
N PHE A 311 -20.27 -26.51 -3.31
CA PHE A 311 -21.65 -26.79 -2.96
C PHE A 311 -21.81 -27.30 -1.53
N LEU A 312 -23.01 -27.16 -0.98
CA LEU A 312 -23.36 -27.75 0.32
C LEU A 312 -23.90 -29.17 0.13
N GLY A 313 -23.26 -30.14 0.78
CA GLY A 313 -23.70 -31.52 0.83
C GLY A 313 -24.05 -31.96 2.27
N CYS A 314 -24.78 -33.03 2.41
CA CYS A 314 -24.97 -33.71 3.71
C CYS A 314 -23.62 -34.34 4.13
N SER A 315 -23.29 -34.29 5.42
CA SER A 315 -22.09 -34.95 5.96
C SER A 315 -22.18 -36.44 5.88
#